data_04b926241fb8f187b2c861052074028c
#
_entry.id   04b926241fb8f187b2c861052074028c
#
_cell.length_a   1.000
_cell.length_b   1.000
_cell.length_c   1.000
_cell.angle_alpha   90.00
_cell.angle_beta   90.00
_cell.angle_gamma   90.00
#
_symmetry.space_group_name_H-M   'P 1'
#
loop_
_entity.id
_entity.type
_entity.pdbx_description
1 polymer ?
#
loop_
_entity_poly.entity_id
_entity_poly.type
_entity_poly.pdbx_seq_one_letter_code
_entity_poly.pdbx_strand_id
1 'polypeptide(L)'
;RQAGRYVILRVRFVLRRAAVLSLEYGPLRQWLQQHEIHSPTPMDISRAVCSIRSEKLPDPRVLGNAGSFFKNPLIPQSTADALLAQYPSLVAFPQPDGQVKLAAGWLIERAGWKGYREGDVGVHSLQALVLVNYGQATGQQILHLAEKIQADILERFGVRLEIEPNVV
;
A
#
# COMPACT_ATOMS: atom_id res chain seq x y z
N ARG A 1 1.10 -5.23 -19.43
CA ARG A 1 1.53 -6.37 -18.57
C ARG A 1 1.00 -7.67 -19.18
N GLN A 2 1.85 -8.72 -19.24
CA GLN A 2 1.45 -10.05 -19.75
C GLN A 2 1.15 -10.95 -18.52
N ALA A 3 -0.02 -10.72 -17.91
CA ALA A 3 -0.45 -11.50 -16.75
C ALA A 3 -0.52 -13.00 -17.07
N GLY A 4 -0.06 -13.85 -16.18
CA GLY A 4 -0.15 -15.30 -16.27
C GLY A 4 0.81 -15.98 -17.27
N ARG A 5 1.70 -15.22 -17.96
CA ARG A 5 2.61 -15.82 -18.97
C ARG A 5 3.99 -16.16 -18.44
N TYR A 6 4.41 -15.55 -17.32
CA TYR A 6 5.76 -15.68 -16.80
C TYR A 6 5.77 -15.88 -15.28
N VAL A 7 6.69 -16.70 -14.83
CA VAL A 7 7.08 -16.84 -13.42
C VAL A 7 8.48 -16.25 -13.28
N ILE A 8 8.63 -15.25 -12.40
CA ILE A 8 9.93 -14.62 -12.16
C ILE A 8 10.72 -15.50 -11.18
N LEU A 9 11.77 -16.15 -11.68
CA LEU A 9 12.62 -17.02 -10.86
C LEU A 9 13.81 -16.29 -10.23
N ARG A 10 14.30 -15.23 -10.87
CA ARG A 10 15.49 -14.46 -10.42
C ARG A 10 15.37 -13.01 -10.81
N VAL A 11 15.90 -12.14 -9.95
CA VAL A 11 16.10 -10.71 -10.25
C VAL A 11 17.60 -10.41 -10.08
N ARG A 12 18.21 -9.76 -11.07
CA ARG A 12 19.62 -9.32 -11.02
C ARG A 12 19.65 -7.80 -10.84
N PHE A 13 20.32 -7.35 -9.78
CA PHE A 13 20.56 -5.93 -9.55
C PHE A 13 21.99 -5.57 -9.91
N VAL A 14 22.18 -4.44 -10.60
CA VAL A 14 23.48 -3.80 -10.82
C VAL A 14 23.60 -2.69 -9.79
N LEU A 15 24.51 -2.85 -8.85
CA LEU A 15 24.74 -1.90 -7.77
C LEU A 15 25.98 -1.05 -8.05
N ARG A 16 25.96 0.21 -7.60
CA ARG A 16 27.12 1.10 -7.66
C ARG A 16 27.99 0.88 -6.43
N ARG A 17 29.32 0.87 -6.59
CA ARG A 17 30.26 0.79 -5.46
C ARG A 17 30.22 2.07 -4.61
N ALA A 18 30.15 3.24 -5.26
CA ALA A 18 29.90 4.51 -4.60
C ALA A 18 28.39 4.74 -4.56
N ALA A 19 27.79 4.63 -3.39
CA ALA A 19 26.35 4.79 -3.21
C ALA A 19 25.98 6.28 -3.25
N VAL A 20 25.01 6.63 -4.11
CA VAL A 20 24.27 7.90 -3.99
C VAL A 20 23.02 7.60 -3.19
N LEU A 21 22.98 8.12 -1.96
CA LEU A 21 21.86 7.86 -1.05
C LEU A 21 20.67 8.72 -1.42
N SER A 22 19.49 8.11 -1.58
CA SER A 22 18.21 8.80 -1.68
C SER A 22 17.55 8.83 -0.31
N LEU A 23 17.31 10.02 0.22
CA LEU A 23 16.68 10.25 1.53
C LEU A 23 15.22 10.72 1.40
N GLU A 24 14.64 10.62 0.22
CA GLU A 24 13.29 11.13 -0.08
C GLU A 24 12.16 10.16 0.31
N TYR A 25 12.51 8.99 0.79
CA TYR A 25 11.51 8.01 1.21
C TYR A 25 10.81 8.46 2.52
N GLY A 26 9.59 8.99 2.38
CA GLY A 26 8.68 9.29 3.49
C GLY A 26 9.35 9.74 4.80
N PRO A 27 9.18 8.99 5.90
CA PRO A 27 9.69 9.36 7.22
C PRO A 27 11.19 9.08 7.44
N LEU A 28 11.96 8.69 6.39
CA LEU A 28 13.36 8.29 6.52
C LEU A 28 14.22 9.40 7.12
N ARG A 29 14.06 10.65 6.65
CA ARG A 29 14.79 11.81 7.20
C ARG A 29 14.48 12.02 8.67
N GLN A 30 13.22 11.93 9.05
CA GLN A 30 12.77 12.06 10.43
C GLN A 30 13.35 10.95 11.30
N TRP A 31 13.33 9.70 10.81
CA TRP A 31 13.91 8.56 11.52
C TRP A 31 15.40 8.74 11.76
N LEU A 32 16.17 9.15 10.74
CA LEU A 32 17.60 9.43 10.87
C LEU A 32 17.90 10.54 11.89
N GLN A 33 17.10 11.61 11.85
CA GLN A 33 17.23 12.73 12.81
C GLN A 33 16.93 12.27 14.24
N GLN A 34 15.90 11.48 14.47
CA GLN A 34 15.55 10.92 15.79
C GLN A 34 16.63 9.99 16.36
N HIS A 35 17.43 9.36 15.47
CA HIS A 35 18.55 8.48 15.86
C HIS A 35 19.92 9.20 15.79
N GLU A 36 19.93 10.53 15.66
CA GLU A 36 21.14 11.37 15.62
C GLU A 36 22.15 10.98 14.52
N ILE A 37 21.65 10.39 13.40
CA ILE A 37 22.49 9.97 12.27
C ILE A 37 22.57 11.10 11.24
N HIS A 38 23.63 11.90 11.32
CA HIS A 38 23.85 13.06 10.44
C HIS A 38 24.52 12.70 9.11
N SER A 39 25.30 11.63 9.06
CA SER A 39 26.03 11.15 7.88
C SER A 39 25.72 9.68 7.64
N PRO A 40 24.52 9.37 7.12
CA PRO A 40 24.06 7.98 7.02
C PRO A 40 24.86 7.17 6.00
N THR A 41 25.16 5.94 6.35
CA THR A 41 25.68 4.91 5.44
C THR A 41 24.53 4.17 4.74
N PRO A 42 24.79 3.41 3.65
CA PRO A 42 23.78 2.52 3.07
C PRO A 42 23.16 1.53 4.07
N MET A 43 23.93 1.09 5.07
CA MET A 43 23.46 0.21 6.13
C MET A 43 22.46 0.92 7.05
N ASP A 44 22.71 2.19 7.40
CA ASP A 44 21.80 2.97 8.22
C ASP A 44 20.49 3.23 7.50
N ILE A 45 20.52 3.51 6.19
CA ILE A 45 19.32 3.61 5.36
C ILE A 45 18.54 2.28 5.36
N SER A 46 19.22 1.16 5.18
CA SER A 46 18.57 -0.17 5.20
C SER A 46 17.89 -0.44 6.55
N ARG A 47 18.58 -0.18 7.66
CA ARG A 47 18.03 -0.33 9.02
C ARG A 47 16.83 0.58 9.24
N ALA A 48 16.93 1.84 8.86
CA ALA A 48 15.85 2.80 8.97
C ALA A 48 14.61 2.36 8.19
N VAL A 49 14.77 1.96 6.92
CA VAL A 49 13.66 1.48 6.09
C VAL A 49 13.03 0.22 6.69
N CYS A 50 13.83 -0.73 7.19
CA CYS A 50 13.32 -1.94 7.83
C CYS A 50 12.52 -1.60 9.10
N SER A 51 13.03 -0.70 9.97
CA SER A 51 12.33 -0.26 11.17
C SER A 51 10.99 0.40 10.84
N ILE A 52 11.00 1.41 9.96
CA ILE A 52 9.80 2.13 9.53
C ILE A 52 8.75 1.17 8.93
N ARG A 53 9.19 0.17 8.16
CA ARG A 53 8.27 -0.81 7.57
C ARG A 53 7.71 -1.77 8.59
N SER A 54 8.53 -2.29 9.52
CA SER A 54 8.07 -3.22 10.55
C SER A 54 7.10 -2.59 11.56
N GLU A 55 7.17 -1.28 11.77
CA GLU A 55 6.21 -0.55 12.59
C GLU A 55 4.82 -0.43 11.93
N LYS A 56 4.76 -0.44 10.59
CA LYS A 56 3.52 -0.18 9.84
C LYS A 56 2.91 -1.43 9.22
N LEU A 57 3.72 -2.44 8.91
CA LEU A 57 3.29 -3.62 8.19
C LEU A 57 3.28 -4.83 9.11
N PRO A 58 2.21 -5.64 9.11
CA PRO A 58 2.18 -6.87 9.89
C PRO A 58 3.16 -7.91 9.33
N ASP A 59 3.90 -8.58 10.21
CA ASP A 59 4.70 -9.74 9.83
C ASP A 59 3.76 -10.91 9.46
N PRO A 60 3.80 -11.42 8.22
CA PRO A 60 2.90 -12.48 7.77
C PRO A 60 3.08 -13.81 8.53
N ARG A 61 4.20 -14.00 9.25
CA ARG A 61 4.43 -15.15 10.12
C ARG A 61 3.65 -15.05 11.45
N VAL A 62 3.27 -13.84 11.84
CA VAL A 62 2.51 -13.54 13.07
C VAL A 62 1.04 -13.29 12.76
N LEU A 63 0.78 -12.53 11.70
CA LEU A 63 -0.57 -12.19 11.28
C LEU A 63 -0.70 -12.42 9.77
N GLY A 64 -1.45 -13.44 9.39
CA GLY A 64 -1.61 -13.87 8.01
C GLY A 64 -2.08 -12.72 7.11
N ASN A 65 -1.33 -12.45 6.05
CA ASN A 65 -1.67 -11.43 5.06
C ASN A 65 -0.92 -11.66 3.74
N ALA A 66 -1.36 -10.99 2.67
CA ALA A 66 -0.74 -11.04 1.34
C ALA A 66 -0.11 -9.70 0.93
N GLY A 67 0.24 -8.84 1.90
CA GLY A 67 0.71 -7.48 1.65
C GLY A 67 -0.43 -6.56 1.19
N SER A 68 -0.12 -5.58 0.34
CA SER A 68 -1.15 -4.70 -0.22
C SER A 68 -2.15 -5.50 -1.05
N PHE A 69 -3.43 -5.44 -0.67
CA PHE A 69 -4.48 -6.22 -1.30
C PHE A 69 -5.10 -5.54 -2.53
N PHE A 70 -4.98 -4.20 -2.60
CA PHE A 70 -5.49 -3.42 -3.72
C PHE A 70 -4.40 -2.59 -4.38
N LYS A 71 -4.49 -2.47 -5.71
CA LYS A 71 -3.65 -1.56 -6.47
C LYS A 71 -4.10 -0.11 -6.23
N ASN A 72 -3.15 0.81 -6.31
CA ASN A 72 -3.47 2.23 -6.39
C ASN A 72 -4.15 2.52 -7.73
N PRO A 73 -5.42 3.00 -7.75
CA PRO A 73 -6.17 3.20 -8.99
C PRO A 73 -5.62 4.35 -9.80
N LEU A 74 -5.65 4.20 -11.12
CA LEU A 74 -5.39 5.28 -12.09
C LEU A 74 -6.74 5.79 -12.61
N ILE A 75 -6.94 7.10 -12.53
CA ILE A 75 -8.16 7.76 -12.97
C ILE A 75 -7.86 8.96 -13.87
N PRO A 76 -8.82 9.43 -14.69
CA PRO A 76 -8.66 10.67 -15.47
C PRO A 76 -8.43 11.89 -14.56
N GLN A 77 -7.67 12.87 -15.05
CA GLN A 77 -7.38 14.11 -14.32
C GLN A 77 -8.68 14.83 -13.87
N SER A 78 -9.68 14.92 -14.75
CA SER A 78 -10.96 15.59 -14.43
C SER A 78 -11.70 14.95 -13.25
N THR A 79 -11.65 13.61 -13.15
CA THR A 79 -12.23 12.88 -12.02
C THR A 79 -11.43 13.13 -10.74
N ALA A 80 -10.10 13.18 -10.85
CA ALA A 80 -9.23 13.49 -9.72
C ALA A 80 -9.47 14.90 -9.18
N ASP A 81 -9.63 15.90 -10.07
CA ASP A 81 -9.90 17.30 -9.71
C ASP A 81 -11.22 17.44 -8.94
N ALA A 82 -12.27 16.75 -9.40
CA ALA A 82 -13.56 16.72 -8.70
C ALA A 82 -13.45 16.08 -7.31
N LEU A 83 -12.71 14.99 -7.18
CA LEU A 83 -12.47 14.35 -5.89
C LEU A 83 -11.62 15.21 -4.95
N LEU A 84 -10.57 15.88 -5.46
CA LEU A 84 -9.72 16.78 -4.69
C LEU A 84 -10.49 18.02 -4.20
N ALA A 85 -11.43 18.54 -4.99
CA ALA A 85 -12.31 19.62 -4.57
C ALA A 85 -13.22 19.20 -3.39
N GLN A 86 -13.71 17.96 -3.41
CA GLN A 86 -14.55 17.41 -2.33
C GLN A 86 -13.71 16.92 -1.13
N TYR A 87 -12.51 16.39 -1.39
CA TYR A 87 -11.61 15.81 -0.38
C TYR A 87 -10.19 16.41 -0.52
N PRO A 88 -9.93 17.60 0.02
CA PRO A 88 -8.62 18.27 -0.14
C PRO A 88 -7.43 17.51 0.43
N SER A 89 -7.66 16.56 1.36
CA SER A 89 -6.63 15.69 1.94
C SER A 89 -6.37 14.41 1.14
N LEU A 90 -7.07 14.20 0.01
CA LEU A 90 -6.86 13.03 -0.84
C LEU A 90 -5.43 12.99 -1.37
N VAL A 91 -4.76 11.86 -1.16
CA VAL A 91 -3.39 11.66 -1.65
C VAL A 91 -3.43 11.20 -3.10
N ALA A 92 -2.95 12.07 -3.99
CA ALA A 92 -2.98 11.89 -5.43
C ALA A 92 -1.62 12.20 -6.05
N PHE A 93 -1.23 11.43 -7.07
CA PHE A 93 0.07 11.51 -7.74
C PHE A 93 -0.15 11.63 -9.26
N PRO A 94 0.03 12.82 -9.87
CA PRO A 94 -0.03 12.99 -11.32
C PRO A 94 0.93 12.03 -12.04
N GLN A 95 0.50 11.51 -13.18
CA GLN A 95 1.29 10.60 -14.02
C GLN A 95 1.64 11.29 -15.34
N PRO A 96 2.76 10.88 -16.01
CA PRO A 96 3.19 11.50 -17.27
C PRO A 96 2.18 11.40 -18.42
N ASP A 97 1.28 10.43 -18.36
CA ASP A 97 0.24 10.16 -19.37
C ASP A 97 -1.06 10.96 -19.16
N GLY A 98 -1.06 11.92 -18.25
CA GLY A 98 -2.22 12.75 -17.92
C GLY A 98 -3.27 12.05 -17.04
N GLN A 99 -2.95 10.87 -16.52
CA GLN A 99 -3.75 10.21 -15.48
C GLN A 99 -3.28 10.64 -14.08
N VAL A 100 -4.09 10.33 -13.08
CA VAL A 100 -3.74 10.54 -11.68
C VAL A 100 -3.86 9.21 -10.93
N LYS A 101 -2.79 8.85 -10.23
CA LYS A 101 -2.77 7.69 -9.35
C LYS A 101 -3.22 8.10 -7.96
N LEU A 102 -4.32 7.53 -7.47
CA LEU A 102 -4.80 7.77 -6.11
C LEU A 102 -4.20 6.77 -5.12
N ALA A 103 -4.01 7.20 -3.87
CA ALA A 103 -3.66 6.30 -2.78
C ALA A 103 -4.90 5.48 -2.36
N ALA A 104 -4.97 4.21 -2.75
CA ALA A 104 -6.07 3.32 -2.37
C ALA A 104 -6.19 3.19 -0.84
N GLY A 105 -5.06 3.19 -0.11
CA GLY A 105 -5.07 3.20 1.35
C GLY A 105 -5.80 4.38 1.96
N TRP A 106 -5.68 5.57 1.36
CA TRP A 106 -6.42 6.75 1.79
C TRP A 106 -7.93 6.58 1.59
N LEU A 107 -8.35 6.07 0.43
CA LEU A 107 -9.77 5.83 0.13
C LEU A 107 -10.38 4.84 1.12
N ILE A 108 -9.70 3.73 1.39
CA ILE A 108 -10.15 2.67 2.31
C ILE A 108 -10.21 3.19 3.75
N GLU A 109 -9.19 3.94 4.19
CA GLU A 109 -9.17 4.56 5.51
C GLU A 109 -10.28 5.60 5.66
N ARG A 110 -10.47 6.46 4.66
CA ARG A 110 -11.52 7.49 4.65
C ARG A 110 -12.92 6.91 4.67
N ALA A 111 -13.11 5.74 4.08
CA ALA A 111 -14.38 4.98 4.12
C ALA A 111 -14.63 4.28 5.46
N GLY A 112 -13.66 4.28 6.39
CA GLY A 112 -13.80 3.71 7.73
C GLY A 112 -13.40 2.23 7.84
N TRP A 113 -12.78 1.66 6.82
CA TRP A 113 -12.39 0.25 6.82
C TRP A 113 -11.11 -0.06 7.59
N LYS A 114 -10.23 0.93 7.83
CA LYS A 114 -9.01 0.73 8.60
C LYS A 114 -9.30 0.23 10.00
N GLY A 115 -8.74 -0.93 10.37
CA GLY A 115 -8.99 -1.58 11.65
C GLY A 115 -10.34 -2.35 11.74
N TYR A 116 -11.12 -2.40 10.65
CA TYR A 116 -12.34 -3.21 10.60
C TYR A 116 -12.03 -4.68 10.80
N ARG A 117 -12.87 -5.39 11.55
CA ARG A 117 -12.77 -6.81 11.78
C ARG A 117 -14.15 -7.46 11.81
N GLU A 118 -14.28 -8.60 11.12
CA GLU A 118 -15.45 -9.45 11.10
C GLU A 118 -14.99 -10.92 11.30
N GLY A 119 -15.15 -11.43 12.51
CA GLY A 119 -14.61 -12.74 12.86
C GLY A 119 -13.09 -12.82 12.73
N ASP A 120 -12.61 -13.71 11.86
CA ASP A 120 -11.18 -13.90 11.59
C ASP A 120 -10.67 -13.12 10.37
N VAL A 121 -11.49 -12.34 9.68
CA VAL A 121 -11.04 -11.45 8.61
C VAL A 121 -11.05 -10.00 9.05
N GLY A 122 -10.15 -9.18 8.50
CA GLY A 122 -10.17 -7.76 8.79
C GLY A 122 -9.22 -6.96 7.93
N VAL A 123 -9.23 -5.64 8.19
CA VAL A 123 -8.29 -4.67 7.63
C VAL A 123 -7.31 -4.28 8.72
N HIS A 124 -6.03 -4.30 8.42
CA HIS A 124 -4.99 -3.98 9.41
C HIS A 124 -5.16 -2.57 9.99
N SER A 125 -4.96 -2.44 11.31
CA SER A 125 -5.22 -1.19 12.05
C SER A 125 -4.26 -0.04 11.71
N LEU A 126 -3.05 -0.35 11.21
CA LEU A 126 -2.05 0.66 10.84
C LEU A 126 -1.90 0.83 9.33
N GLN A 127 -2.40 -0.13 8.52
CA GLN A 127 -2.25 -0.10 7.06
C GLN A 127 -3.53 -0.58 6.38
N ALA A 128 -4.34 0.37 5.91
CA ALA A 128 -5.65 0.11 5.31
C ALA A 128 -5.60 -0.74 4.01
N LEU A 129 -4.45 -0.80 3.33
CA LEU A 129 -4.26 -1.65 2.15
C LEU A 129 -4.09 -3.13 2.47
N VAL A 130 -3.85 -3.51 3.73
CA VAL A 130 -3.52 -4.88 4.11
C VAL A 130 -4.75 -5.55 4.72
N LEU A 131 -5.29 -6.54 4.01
CA LEU A 131 -6.28 -7.46 4.58
C LEU A 131 -5.57 -8.55 5.37
N VAL A 132 -6.11 -8.89 6.51
CA VAL A 132 -5.48 -9.79 7.48
C VAL A 132 -6.39 -10.94 7.85
N ASN A 133 -5.77 -12.08 8.16
CA ASN A 133 -6.41 -13.26 8.73
C ASN A 133 -5.98 -13.40 10.19
N TYR A 134 -6.91 -13.23 11.11
CA TYR A 134 -6.68 -13.34 12.55
C TYR A 134 -6.68 -14.78 13.08
N GLY A 135 -6.97 -15.78 12.22
CA GLY A 135 -7.02 -17.18 12.67
C GLY A 135 -7.36 -18.13 11.53
N GLN A 136 -8.59 -18.57 11.44
CA GLN A 136 -9.04 -19.63 10.54
C GLN A 136 -9.85 -19.13 9.32
N ALA A 137 -9.73 -17.86 8.95
CA ALA A 137 -10.44 -17.34 7.79
C ALA A 137 -9.99 -18.05 6.51
N THR A 138 -10.97 -18.39 5.68
CA THR A 138 -10.73 -18.95 4.35
C THR A 138 -10.41 -17.84 3.33
N GLY A 139 -9.77 -18.20 2.21
CA GLY A 139 -9.54 -17.26 1.11
C GLY A 139 -10.83 -16.64 0.59
N GLN A 140 -11.92 -17.41 0.56
CA GLN A 140 -13.25 -16.92 0.15
C GLN A 140 -13.78 -15.82 1.08
N GLN A 141 -13.56 -15.93 2.38
CA GLN A 141 -13.97 -14.90 3.34
C GLN A 141 -13.14 -13.61 3.17
N ILE A 142 -11.83 -13.74 2.90
CA ILE A 142 -10.98 -12.58 2.57
C ILE A 142 -11.45 -11.89 1.28
N LEU A 143 -11.78 -12.67 0.24
CA LEU A 143 -12.30 -12.12 -1.03
C LEU A 143 -13.63 -11.41 -0.81
N HIS A 144 -14.54 -11.98 -0.03
CA HIS A 144 -15.81 -11.34 0.28
C HIS A 144 -15.63 -10.00 1.01
N LEU A 145 -14.68 -9.91 1.95
CA LEU A 145 -14.32 -8.63 2.57
C LEU A 145 -13.79 -7.63 1.53
N ALA A 146 -12.93 -8.10 0.60
CA ALA A 146 -12.40 -7.26 -0.47
C ALA A 146 -13.51 -6.72 -1.38
N GLU A 147 -14.50 -7.55 -1.74
CA GLU A 147 -15.67 -7.16 -2.54
C GLU A 147 -16.53 -6.11 -1.82
N LYS A 148 -16.76 -6.26 -0.50
CA LYS A 148 -17.44 -5.25 0.32
C LYS A 148 -16.71 -3.90 0.25
N ILE A 149 -15.40 -3.91 0.40
CA ILE A 149 -14.57 -2.69 0.31
C ILE A 149 -14.65 -2.09 -1.09
N GLN A 150 -14.52 -2.90 -2.15
CA GLN A 150 -14.63 -2.42 -3.54
C GLN A 150 -15.98 -1.75 -3.82
N ALA A 151 -17.06 -2.34 -3.37
CA ALA A 151 -18.42 -1.81 -3.54
C ALA A 151 -18.59 -0.46 -2.82
N ASP A 152 -18.16 -0.37 -1.57
CA ASP A 152 -18.26 0.85 -0.77
C ASP A 152 -17.41 2.00 -1.33
N ILE A 153 -16.17 1.70 -1.79
CA ILE A 153 -15.30 2.70 -2.41
C ILE A 153 -15.88 3.17 -3.76
N LEU A 154 -16.44 2.28 -4.54
CA LEU A 154 -17.12 2.64 -5.79
C LEU A 154 -18.34 3.53 -5.53
N GLU A 155 -19.17 3.19 -4.55
CA GLU A 155 -20.36 3.97 -4.17
C GLU A 155 -19.99 5.38 -3.67
N ARG A 156 -19.01 5.49 -2.76
CA ARG A 156 -18.65 6.77 -2.13
C ARG A 156 -17.82 7.70 -2.99
N PHE A 157 -16.90 7.14 -3.76
CA PHE A 157 -15.88 7.93 -4.49
C PHE A 157 -15.98 7.79 -6.01
N GLY A 158 -16.82 6.90 -6.54
CA GLY A 158 -16.86 6.58 -7.97
C GLY A 158 -15.58 5.91 -8.49
N VAL A 159 -14.73 5.40 -7.60
CA VAL A 159 -13.43 4.81 -7.93
C VAL A 159 -13.47 3.31 -7.79
N ARG A 160 -13.09 2.59 -8.85
CA ARG A 160 -13.00 1.13 -8.84
C ARG A 160 -11.62 0.69 -8.36
N LEU A 161 -11.56 -0.10 -7.30
CA LEU A 161 -10.33 -0.75 -6.83
C LEU A 161 -10.11 -2.08 -7.55
N GLU A 162 -8.86 -2.40 -7.85
CA GLU A 162 -8.44 -3.71 -8.39
C GLU A 162 -7.66 -4.49 -7.32
N ILE A 163 -7.94 -5.80 -7.22
CA ILE A 163 -7.17 -6.72 -6.38
C ILE A 163 -5.77 -6.88 -6.96
N GLU A 164 -4.72 -6.80 -6.13
CA GLU A 164 -3.33 -6.95 -6.54
C GLU A 164 -2.82 -8.41 -6.48
N PRO A 165 -3.12 -9.20 -5.43
CA PRO A 165 -2.75 -10.61 -5.38
C PRO A 165 -3.39 -11.43 -6.50
N ASN A 166 -2.66 -12.45 -6.97
CA ASN A 166 -3.25 -13.44 -7.86
C ASN A 166 -4.09 -14.41 -7.02
N VAL A 167 -5.35 -14.52 -7.37
CA VAL A 167 -6.27 -15.49 -6.76
C VAL A 167 -6.24 -16.77 -7.61
N VAL A 168 -5.93 -17.88 -6.98
CA VAL A 168 -5.83 -19.22 -7.58
C VAL A 168 -6.80 -20.19 -6.93
#